data_059e90b35349368230500daf89633590
#
_entry.id   059e90b35349368230500daf89633590
#
_cell.length_a   1.000
_cell.length_b   1.000
_cell.length_c   1.000
_cell.angle_alpha   90.00
_cell.angle_beta   90.00
_cell.angle_gamma   90.00
#
_symmetry.space_group_name_H-M   'P 1'
#
loop_
_entity.id
_entity.type
_entity.pdbx_description
1 polymer ?
#
loop_
_entity_poly.entity_id
_entity_poly.type
_entity_poly.pdbx_seq_one_letter_code
_entity_poly.pdbx_strand_id
1 'polypeptide(L)'
;AASDVYKRQAFTGMSMLIGFMSEAVGPATEALAKSTGINLPALDGGWTVAASITWSWSYAFVFFAVVLLVNFVMLALNWTKTLNVDMWNVWGKALTAYLVYFVTGQLWAGFVVAVVQVVLELKMGDMFQKHIEDLTGIPLVTVTHFMNIAVVLMMPVNWLMDKIPFFNKRADTVALKNKIGIFSENSVMGFI
;
A
#
# COMPACT_ATOMS: atom_id res chain seq x y z
N ALA A 1 -17.09 4.82 22.22
CA ALA A 1 -18.41 4.62 21.57
C ALA A 1 -18.57 5.45 20.28
N ALA A 2 -18.52 6.80 20.31
CA ALA A 2 -18.70 7.59 19.07
C ALA A 2 -17.54 7.39 18.07
N SER A 3 -16.30 7.37 18.52
CA SER A 3 -15.12 7.13 17.65
C SER A 3 -15.17 5.78 16.93
N ASP A 4 -15.74 4.75 17.53
CA ASP A 4 -15.84 3.43 16.95
C ASP A 4 -16.90 3.36 15.85
N VAL A 5 -17.96 4.16 15.99
CA VAL A 5 -18.98 4.32 14.94
C VAL A 5 -18.38 4.99 13.71
N TYR A 6 -17.64 6.08 13.89
CA TYR A 6 -16.97 6.78 12.78
C TYR A 6 -15.93 5.90 12.08
N LYS A 7 -15.15 5.11 12.82
CA LYS A 7 -14.21 4.16 12.24
C LYS A 7 -14.93 3.11 11.39
N ARG A 8 -16.01 2.52 11.89
CA ARG A 8 -16.81 1.56 11.13
C ARG A 8 -17.40 2.17 9.87
N GLN A 9 -17.94 3.38 9.98
CA GLN A 9 -18.49 4.10 8.81
C GLN A 9 -17.41 4.38 7.77
N ALA A 10 -16.22 4.81 8.20
CA ALA A 10 -15.09 5.05 7.30
C ALA A 10 -14.66 3.77 6.58
N PHE A 11 -14.54 2.64 7.27
CA PHE A 11 -14.20 1.36 6.67
C PHE A 11 -15.29 0.86 5.71
N THR A 12 -16.56 1.02 6.07
CA THR A 12 -17.68 0.67 5.19
C THR A 12 -17.67 1.54 3.92
N GLY A 13 -17.48 2.85 4.08
CA GLY A 13 -17.38 3.77 2.95
C GLY A 13 -16.20 3.45 2.03
N MET A 14 -15.05 3.13 2.61
CA MET A 14 -13.86 2.73 1.85
C MET A 14 -14.09 1.41 1.09
N SER A 15 -14.73 0.42 1.70
CA SER A 15 -15.06 -0.85 1.05
C SER A 15 -16.02 -0.66 -0.12
N MET A 16 -17.02 0.21 0.03
CA MET A 16 -17.94 0.57 -1.06
C MET A 16 -17.23 1.26 -2.21
N LEU A 17 -16.32 2.21 -1.91
CA LEU A 17 -15.53 2.91 -2.93
C LEU A 17 -14.62 1.94 -3.70
N ILE A 18 -13.93 1.03 -3.00
CA ILE A 18 -13.07 0.01 -3.62
C ILE A 18 -13.92 -0.91 -4.52
N GLY A 19 -15.10 -1.34 -4.06
CA GLY A 19 -16.02 -2.13 -4.88
C GLY A 19 -16.43 -1.39 -6.15
N PHE A 20 -16.85 -0.14 -6.01
CA PHE A 20 -17.25 0.70 -7.14
C PHE A 20 -16.08 0.94 -8.12
N MET A 21 -14.88 1.21 -7.61
CA MET A 21 -13.69 1.35 -8.46
C MET A 21 -13.36 0.07 -9.21
N SER A 22 -13.45 -1.09 -8.56
CA SER A 22 -13.19 -2.38 -9.20
C SER A 22 -14.18 -2.68 -10.33
N GLU A 23 -15.46 -2.38 -10.11
CA GLU A 23 -16.49 -2.52 -11.15
C GLU A 23 -16.30 -1.55 -12.32
N ALA A 24 -15.83 -0.33 -12.05
CA ALA A 24 -15.61 0.68 -13.08
C ALA A 24 -14.33 0.42 -13.88
N VAL A 25 -13.24 -0.02 -13.22
CA VAL A 25 -11.91 -0.21 -13.84
C VAL A 25 -11.78 -1.58 -14.50
N GLY A 26 -12.42 -2.62 -13.96
CA GLY A 26 -12.33 -3.98 -14.47
C GLY A 26 -12.58 -4.10 -15.98
N PRO A 27 -13.71 -3.59 -16.50
CA PRO A 27 -14.02 -3.65 -17.94
C PRO A 27 -13.02 -2.89 -18.81
N ALA A 28 -12.49 -1.75 -18.31
CA ALA A 28 -11.50 -0.97 -19.03
C ALA A 28 -10.16 -1.70 -19.14
N THR A 29 -9.75 -2.35 -18.05
CA THR A 29 -8.53 -3.19 -18.01
C THR A 29 -8.65 -4.39 -18.95
N GLU A 30 -9.80 -5.03 -18.97
CA GLU A 30 -10.08 -6.13 -19.88
C GLU A 30 -10.08 -5.70 -21.36
N ALA A 31 -10.68 -4.54 -21.65
CA ALA A 31 -10.67 -3.98 -22.99
C ALA A 31 -9.24 -3.60 -23.45
N LEU A 32 -8.43 -3.07 -22.55
CA LEU A 32 -7.01 -2.76 -22.82
C LEU A 32 -6.21 -4.04 -23.09
N ALA A 33 -6.37 -5.07 -22.28
CA ALA A 33 -5.72 -6.36 -22.49
C ALA A 33 -6.10 -6.97 -23.86
N LYS A 34 -7.36 -6.89 -24.24
CA LYS A 34 -7.82 -7.33 -25.56
C LYS A 34 -7.25 -6.50 -26.72
N SER A 35 -7.12 -5.18 -26.54
CA SER A 35 -6.62 -4.27 -27.58
C SER A 35 -5.11 -4.42 -27.82
N THR A 36 -4.35 -4.80 -26.80
CA THR A 36 -2.89 -5.02 -26.90
C THR A 36 -2.51 -6.37 -27.50
N GLY A 37 -3.49 -7.24 -27.80
CA GLY A 37 -3.24 -8.58 -28.30
C GLY A 37 -2.58 -9.54 -27.30
N ILE A 38 -2.49 -9.11 -26.06
CA ILE A 38 -1.95 -9.93 -24.96
C ILE A 38 -3.01 -10.95 -24.58
N ASN A 39 -2.87 -12.14 -25.06
CA ASN A 39 -3.82 -13.25 -24.83
C ASN A 39 -3.50 -13.97 -23.50
N LEU A 40 -3.29 -13.21 -22.45
CA LEU A 40 -3.12 -13.71 -21.10
C LEU A 40 -4.49 -13.65 -20.40
N PRO A 41 -4.89 -14.69 -19.66
CA PRO A 41 -6.06 -14.57 -18.82
C PRO A 41 -5.84 -13.42 -17.84
N ALA A 42 -6.68 -12.38 -17.93
CA ALA A 42 -6.71 -11.31 -16.93
C ALA A 42 -7.27 -11.91 -15.64
N LEU A 43 -6.40 -12.45 -14.82
CA LEU A 43 -6.72 -12.81 -13.46
C LEU A 43 -6.59 -11.53 -12.64
N ASP A 44 -7.70 -11.03 -12.13
CA ASP A 44 -7.67 -10.02 -11.09
C ASP A 44 -7.03 -10.65 -9.85
N GLY A 45 -5.70 -10.56 -9.78
CA GLY A 45 -4.91 -10.90 -8.61
C GLY A 45 -4.97 -9.80 -7.54
N GLY A 46 -5.95 -8.89 -7.64
CA GLY A 46 -6.09 -7.74 -6.77
C GLY A 46 -6.27 -8.08 -5.30
N TRP A 47 -6.56 -7.05 -4.56
CA TRP A 47 -6.67 -7.07 -3.11
C TRP A 47 -7.59 -8.18 -2.57
N THR A 48 -8.73 -8.41 -3.20
CA THR A 48 -9.71 -9.43 -2.77
C THR A 48 -9.15 -10.83 -2.82
N VAL A 49 -8.42 -11.17 -3.87
CA VAL A 49 -7.80 -12.48 -4.03
C VAL A 49 -6.66 -12.66 -3.04
N ALA A 50 -5.76 -11.68 -2.94
CA ALA A 50 -4.64 -11.69 -1.99
C ALA A 50 -5.14 -11.78 -0.54
N ALA A 51 -6.18 -11.04 -0.19
CA ALA A 51 -6.79 -11.10 1.14
C ALA A 51 -7.43 -12.45 1.41
N SER A 52 -8.17 -13.02 0.45
CA SER A 52 -8.80 -14.33 0.60
C SER A 52 -7.76 -15.44 0.81
N ILE A 53 -6.69 -15.44 0.03
CA ILE A 53 -5.57 -16.38 0.19
C ILE A 53 -4.94 -16.22 1.56
N THR A 54 -4.66 -14.99 1.97
CA THR A 54 -4.02 -14.72 3.26
C THR A 54 -4.87 -15.20 4.43
N TRP A 55 -6.16 -14.84 4.45
CA TRP A 55 -7.03 -15.17 5.55
C TRP A 55 -7.48 -16.63 5.59
N SER A 56 -7.38 -17.36 4.48
CA SER A 56 -7.59 -18.81 4.45
C SER A 56 -6.40 -19.59 5.02
N TRP A 57 -5.24 -18.97 5.15
CA TRP A 57 -4.06 -19.61 5.71
C TRP A 57 -4.16 -19.74 7.22
N SER A 58 -4.00 -20.96 7.75
CA SER A 58 -4.21 -21.27 9.17
C SER A 58 -3.32 -20.45 10.13
N TYR A 59 -2.16 -19.99 9.66
CA TYR A 59 -1.23 -19.18 10.46
C TYR A 59 -1.47 -17.67 10.35
N ALA A 60 -2.39 -17.21 9.52
CA ALA A 60 -2.60 -15.77 9.29
C ALA A 60 -2.86 -14.99 10.58
N PHE A 61 -3.68 -15.52 11.46
CA PHE A 61 -4.03 -14.87 12.73
C PHE A 61 -2.87 -14.80 13.73
N VAL A 62 -1.88 -15.68 13.61
CA VAL A 62 -0.68 -15.64 14.47
C VAL A 62 0.12 -14.36 14.24
N PHE A 63 0.04 -13.79 13.03
CA PHE A 63 0.76 -12.56 12.69
C PHE A 63 0.27 -11.33 13.45
N PHE A 64 -0.97 -11.30 13.95
CA PHE A 64 -1.40 -10.23 14.86
C PHE A 64 -0.53 -10.20 16.12
N ALA A 65 -0.35 -11.34 16.73
CA ALA A 65 0.50 -11.45 17.92
C ALA A 65 1.97 -11.16 17.61
N VAL A 66 2.47 -11.69 16.50
CA VAL A 66 3.87 -11.49 16.07
C VAL A 66 4.15 -10.01 15.79
N VAL A 67 3.30 -9.33 15.03
CA VAL A 67 3.47 -7.92 14.70
C VAL A 67 3.44 -7.04 15.94
N LEU A 68 2.50 -7.28 16.84
CA LEU A 68 2.41 -6.55 18.11
C LEU A 68 3.63 -6.81 18.99
N LEU A 69 4.05 -8.08 19.13
CA LEU A 69 5.21 -8.44 19.93
C LEU A 69 6.48 -7.75 19.41
N VAL A 70 6.74 -7.82 18.11
CA VAL A 70 7.89 -7.15 17.48
C VAL A 70 7.84 -5.65 17.72
N ASN A 71 6.67 -5.03 17.55
CA ASN A 71 6.52 -3.59 17.76
C ASN A 71 6.77 -3.21 19.24
N PHE A 72 6.21 -3.95 20.21
CA PHE A 72 6.45 -3.70 21.63
C PHE A 72 7.91 -3.89 22.01
N VAL A 73 8.59 -4.92 21.50
CA VAL A 73 10.03 -5.13 21.73
C VAL A 73 10.82 -3.96 21.15
N MET A 74 10.54 -3.51 19.94
CA MET A 74 11.23 -2.38 19.33
C MET A 74 10.99 -1.07 20.08
N LEU A 75 9.77 -0.84 20.61
CA LEU A 75 9.46 0.30 21.47
C LEU A 75 10.22 0.24 22.79
N ALA A 76 10.23 -0.93 23.45
CA ALA A 76 10.94 -1.13 24.72
C ALA A 76 12.47 -0.91 24.58
N LEU A 77 13.04 -1.30 23.44
CA LEU A 77 14.44 -1.09 23.11
C LEU A 77 14.75 0.30 22.54
N ASN A 78 13.76 1.19 22.42
CA ASN A 78 13.88 2.49 21.77
C ASN A 78 14.37 2.40 20.32
N TRP A 79 14.09 1.31 19.62
CA TRP A 79 14.45 1.12 18.22
C TRP A 79 13.43 1.73 17.27
N THR A 80 12.23 2.00 17.74
CA THR A 80 11.19 2.75 17.02
C THR A 80 10.47 3.70 17.97
N LYS A 81 9.87 4.75 17.41
CA LYS A 81 8.96 5.66 18.12
C LYS A 81 7.50 5.41 17.73
N THR A 82 7.28 4.56 16.76
CA THR A 82 5.98 4.28 16.17
C THR A 82 5.31 3.09 16.85
N LEU A 83 4.11 3.33 17.36
CA LEU A 83 3.19 2.26 17.79
C LEU A 83 2.24 1.94 16.64
N ASN A 84 2.39 0.76 16.06
CA ASN A 84 1.50 0.26 15.02
C ASN A 84 0.52 -0.77 15.60
N VAL A 85 -0.73 -0.36 15.75
CA VAL A 85 -1.85 -1.22 16.17
C VAL A 85 -2.88 -1.40 15.04
N ASP A 86 -2.49 -1.08 13.81
CA ASP A 86 -3.34 -1.19 12.66
C ASP A 86 -3.52 -2.66 12.25
N MET A 87 -4.67 -3.19 12.58
CA MET A 87 -5.05 -4.56 12.23
C MET A 87 -5.15 -4.77 10.71
N TRP A 88 -5.40 -3.70 9.96
CA TRP A 88 -5.50 -3.75 8.51
C TRP A 88 -4.16 -4.05 7.85
N ASN A 89 -3.09 -3.52 8.39
CA ASN A 89 -1.74 -3.70 7.86
C ASN A 89 -1.14 -5.09 8.14
N VAL A 90 -1.73 -5.88 9.02
CA VAL A 90 -1.21 -7.21 9.37
C VAL A 90 -1.33 -8.20 8.22
N TRP A 91 -2.39 -8.08 7.40
CA TRP A 91 -2.61 -8.99 6.27
C TRP A 91 -1.42 -9.00 5.28
N GLY A 92 -0.80 -7.85 5.03
CA GLY A 92 0.35 -7.75 4.12
C GLY A 92 1.56 -8.58 4.61
N LYS A 93 1.80 -8.62 5.93
CA LYS A 93 2.83 -9.46 6.54
C LYS A 93 2.49 -10.94 6.45
N ALA A 94 1.24 -11.28 6.70
CA ALA A 94 0.74 -12.64 6.57
C ALA A 94 0.80 -13.12 5.12
N LEU A 95 0.46 -12.28 4.15
CA LEU A 95 0.61 -12.58 2.72
C LEU A 95 2.07 -12.83 2.34
N THR A 96 2.97 -11.94 2.75
CA THR A 96 4.41 -12.09 2.48
C THR A 96 4.93 -13.41 3.05
N ALA A 97 4.56 -13.73 4.30
CA ALA A 97 4.94 -14.99 4.92
C ALA A 97 4.37 -16.20 4.19
N TYR A 98 3.10 -16.13 3.77
CA TYR A 98 2.46 -17.18 3.00
C TYR A 98 3.16 -17.42 1.66
N LEU A 99 3.48 -16.37 0.92
CA LEU A 99 4.16 -16.48 -0.37
C LEU A 99 5.56 -17.10 -0.22
N VAL A 100 6.32 -16.69 0.81
CA VAL A 100 7.62 -17.30 1.09
C VAL A 100 7.47 -18.76 1.47
N TYR A 101 6.52 -19.09 2.33
CA TYR A 101 6.20 -20.48 2.68
C TYR A 101 5.79 -21.31 1.45
N PHE A 102 4.94 -20.76 0.59
CA PHE A 102 4.49 -21.43 -0.62
C PHE A 102 5.63 -21.78 -1.58
N VAL A 103 6.59 -20.86 -1.74
CA VAL A 103 7.73 -21.06 -2.64
C VAL A 103 8.80 -21.96 -2.03
N THR A 104 9.06 -21.83 -0.72
CA THR A 104 10.18 -22.51 -0.06
C THR A 104 9.80 -23.82 0.64
N GLY A 105 8.51 -24.02 0.94
CA GLY A 105 8.04 -25.09 1.79
C GLY A 105 8.40 -24.92 3.26
N GLN A 106 9.07 -23.81 3.64
CA GLN A 106 9.61 -23.61 4.98
C GLN A 106 8.83 -22.53 5.74
N LEU A 107 8.08 -22.95 6.73
CA LEU A 107 7.25 -22.05 7.55
C LEU A 107 8.10 -20.99 8.27
N TRP A 108 9.23 -21.39 8.86
CA TRP A 108 10.12 -20.47 9.57
C TRP A 108 10.65 -19.33 8.66
N ALA A 109 10.93 -19.62 7.39
CA ALA A 109 11.40 -18.61 6.44
C ALA A 109 10.33 -17.53 6.21
N GLY A 110 9.07 -17.93 6.09
CA GLY A 110 7.95 -16.99 5.99
C GLY A 110 7.86 -16.08 7.22
N PHE A 111 7.98 -16.65 8.42
CA PHE A 111 7.97 -15.87 9.67
C PHE A 111 9.15 -14.88 9.74
N VAL A 112 10.36 -15.31 9.40
CA VAL A 112 11.55 -14.44 9.43
C VAL A 112 11.36 -13.26 8.47
N VAL A 113 10.91 -13.50 7.24
CA VAL A 113 10.70 -12.43 6.26
C VAL A 113 9.61 -11.46 6.73
N ALA A 114 8.53 -11.97 7.30
CA ALA A 114 7.48 -11.11 7.85
C ALA A 114 7.98 -10.24 9.02
N VAL A 115 8.80 -10.79 9.91
CA VAL A 115 9.42 -10.02 11.02
C VAL A 115 10.34 -8.93 10.46
N VAL A 116 11.16 -9.24 9.47
CA VAL A 116 12.01 -8.26 8.79
C VAL A 116 11.15 -7.15 8.16
N GLN A 117 10.04 -7.52 7.51
CA GLN A 117 9.11 -6.55 6.95
C GLN A 117 8.54 -5.62 8.03
N VAL A 118 8.10 -6.15 9.18
CA VAL A 118 7.60 -5.34 10.32
C VAL A 118 8.66 -4.34 10.78
N VAL A 119 9.91 -4.79 10.97
CA VAL A 119 11.01 -3.92 11.38
C VAL A 119 11.24 -2.81 10.37
N LEU A 120 11.27 -3.13 9.08
CA LEU A 120 11.46 -2.15 8.01
C LEU A 120 10.31 -1.14 7.96
N GLU A 121 9.06 -1.60 8.04
CA GLU A 121 7.90 -0.72 8.02
C GLU A 121 7.87 0.24 9.21
N LEU A 122 8.23 -0.20 10.41
CA LEU A 122 8.32 0.66 11.59
C LEU A 122 9.42 1.70 11.44
N LYS A 123 10.60 1.31 10.92
CA LYS A 123 11.70 2.24 10.65
C LYS A 123 11.34 3.26 9.59
N MET A 124 10.67 2.85 8.54
CA MET A 124 10.17 3.79 7.53
C MET A 124 9.08 4.71 8.09
N GLY A 125 8.20 4.19 8.94
CA GLY A 125 7.23 5.01 9.67
C GLY A 125 7.91 6.11 10.47
N ASP A 126 8.97 5.78 11.23
CA ASP A 126 9.76 6.78 11.97
C ASP A 126 10.41 7.82 11.05
N MET A 127 10.93 7.39 9.91
CA MET A 127 11.62 8.25 8.94
C MET A 127 10.67 9.23 8.25
N PHE A 128 9.47 8.77 7.92
CA PHE A 128 8.49 9.59 7.20
C PHE A 128 7.53 10.37 8.08
N GLN A 129 7.57 10.20 9.40
CA GLN A 129 6.64 10.85 10.34
C GLN A 129 6.50 12.36 10.09
N LYS A 130 7.61 13.07 9.98
CA LYS A 130 7.61 14.51 9.77
C LYS A 130 6.97 14.90 8.43
N HIS A 131 7.24 14.16 7.38
CA HIS A 131 6.65 14.41 6.06
C HIS A 131 5.13 14.16 6.05
N ILE A 132 4.69 13.14 6.78
CA ILE A 132 3.25 12.86 6.94
C ILE A 132 2.58 13.96 7.76
N GLU A 133 3.22 14.44 8.83
CA GLU A 133 2.74 15.55 9.63
C GLU A 133 2.64 16.84 8.80
N ASP A 134 3.68 17.18 8.04
CA ASP A 134 3.70 18.35 7.15
C ASP A 134 2.60 18.28 6.06
N LEU A 135 2.30 17.07 5.56
CA LEU A 135 1.29 16.86 4.53
C LEU A 135 -0.14 16.88 5.07
N THR A 136 -0.35 16.27 6.23
CA THR A 136 -1.71 16.04 6.79
C THR A 136 -2.11 17.09 7.83
N GLY A 137 -1.15 17.80 8.40
CA GLY A 137 -1.36 18.70 9.54
C GLY A 137 -1.67 17.96 10.86
N ILE A 138 -1.51 16.64 10.90
CA ILE A 138 -1.81 15.82 12.08
C ILE A 138 -0.50 15.46 12.78
N PRO A 139 -0.23 15.99 13.99
CA PRO A 139 1.01 15.70 14.68
C PRO A 139 1.07 14.26 15.18
N LEU A 140 2.29 13.71 15.22
CA LEU A 140 2.61 12.39 15.79
C LEU A 140 1.94 11.20 15.07
N VAL A 141 1.39 11.40 13.89
CA VAL A 141 0.84 10.32 13.06
C VAL A 141 1.82 9.97 11.95
N THR A 142 1.94 8.69 11.66
CA THR A 142 2.75 8.18 10.55
C THR A 142 2.05 7.00 9.87
N VAL A 143 2.58 6.58 8.74
CA VAL A 143 2.08 5.43 7.98
C VAL A 143 3.13 4.34 7.97
N THR A 144 2.75 3.15 8.45
CA THR A 144 3.60 1.96 8.45
C THR A 144 3.05 0.94 7.46
N HIS A 145 3.39 1.10 6.20
CA HIS A 145 2.90 0.23 5.14
C HIS A 145 4.04 -0.23 4.23
N PHE A 146 3.94 -1.44 3.68
CA PHE A 146 4.97 -1.98 2.77
C PHE A 146 5.18 -1.09 1.52
N MET A 147 4.17 -0.35 1.10
CA MET A 147 4.30 0.64 0.01
C MET A 147 5.34 1.73 0.30
N ASN A 148 5.67 1.98 1.56
CA ASN A 148 6.75 2.91 1.91
C ASN A 148 8.11 2.43 1.37
N ILE A 149 8.31 1.14 1.18
CA ILE A 149 9.50 0.59 0.52
C ILE A 149 9.59 1.11 -0.92
N ALA A 150 8.47 1.11 -1.63
CA ALA A 150 8.43 1.66 -2.99
C ALA A 150 8.74 3.16 -3.00
N VAL A 151 8.23 3.92 -2.02
CA VAL A 151 8.56 5.35 -1.87
C VAL A 151 10.06 5.55 -1.67
N VAL A 152 10.70 4.77 -0.79
CA VAL A 152 12.16 4.85 -0.57
C VAL A 152 12.93 4.54 -1.85
N LEU A 153 12.53 3.51 -2.60
CA LEU A 153 13.16 3.17 -3.87
C LEU A 153 12.96 4.24 -4.95
N MET A 154 11.85 4.97 -4.88
CA MET A 154 11.57 6.05 -5.82
C MET A 154 12.23 7.38 -5.46
N MET A 155 12.72 7.56 -4.24
CA MET A 155 13.41 8.80 -3.82
C MET A 155 14.59 9.18 -4.74
N PRO A 156 15.52 8.27 -5.09
CA PRO A 156 16.61 8.58 -6.02
C PRO A 156 16.11 8.96 -7.42
N VAL A 157 15.05 8.30 -7.87
CA VAL A 157 14.42 8.60 -9.17
C VAL A 157 13.82 9.99 -9.16
N ASN A 158 13.07 10.32 -8.11
CA ASN A 158 12.49 11.66 -7.95
C ASN A 158 13.57 12.75 -7.87
N TRP A 159 14.63 12.51 -7.07
CA TRP A 159 15.75 13.42 -7.01
C TRP A 159 16.44 13.64 -8.37
N LEU A 160 16.56 12.58 -9.18
CA LEU A 160 17.10 12.70 -10.54
C LEU A 160 16.16 13.49 -11.44
N MET A 161 14.86 13.22 -11.36
CA MET A 161 13.84 13.93 -12.13
C MET A 161 13.80 15.43 -11.79
N ASP A 162 13.96 15.78 -10.51
CA ASP A 162 14.02 17.19 -10.06
C ASP A 162 15.18 17.96 -10.68
N LYS A 163 16.25 17.29 -11.11
CA LYS A 163 17.38 17.92 -11.80
C LYS A 163 17.15 18.17 -13.29
N ILE A 164 16.16 17.55 -13.86
CA ILE A 164 15.85 17.69 -15.28
C ILE A 164 14.81 18.81 -15.45
N PRO A 165 15.13 19.94 -16.10
CA PRO A 165 14.23 21.09 -16.21
C PRO A 165 12.89 20.79 -16.85
N PHE A 166 12.82 19.72 -17.65
CA PHE A 166 11.58 19.28 -18.30
C PHE A 166 10.55 18.77 -17.29
N PHE A 167 10.98 18.05 -16.25
CA PHE A 167 10.09 17.51 -15.21
C PHE A 167 9.78 18.52 -14.11
N ASN A 168 10.61 19.55 -13.94
CA ASN A 168 10.41 20.61 -12.95
C ASN A 168 9.33 21.64 -13.33
N LYS A 169 8.81 21.59 -14.54
CA LYS A 169 7.64 22.38 -14.92
C LYS A 169 6.42 21.79 -14.23
N ARG A 170 5.89 22.51 -13.25
CA ARG A 170 4.59 22.14 -12.66
C ARG A 170 3.61 21.96 -13.80
N ALA A 171 3.10 20.74 -13.97
CA ALA A 171 2.02 20.49 -14.90
C ALA A 171 0.79 21.26 -14.37
N ASP A 172 0.52 22.40 -14.99
CA ASP A 172 -0.75 23.07 -14.77
C ASP A 172 -1.84 22.20 -15.41
N THR A 173 -2.56 21.48 -14.55
CA THR A 173 -3.62 20.55 -14.96
C THR A 173 -4.72 21.27 -15.74
N VAL A 174 -4.93 22.57 -15.49
CA VAL A 174 -5.90 23.39 -16.21
C VAL A 174 -5.38 23.72 -17.62
N ALA A 175 -4.11 24.11 -17.73
CA ALA A 175 -3.47 24.34 -19.01
C ALA A 175 -3.36 23.06 -19.84
N LEU A 176 -3.10 21.93 -19.20
CA LEU A 176 -3.06 20.62 -19.84
C LEU A 176 -4.46 20.22 -20.35
N LYS A 177 -5.50 20.42 -19.54
CA LYS A 177 -6.89 20.15 -19.90
C LYS A 177 -7.32 20.96 -21.12
N ASN A 178 -6.96 22.23 -21.16
CA ASN A 178 -7.26 23.13 -22.30
C ASN A 178 -6.49 22.73 -23.57
N LYS A 179 -5.32 22.12 -23.45
CA LYS A 179 -4.46 21.76 -24.59
C LYS A 179 -4.75 20.35 -25.14
N ILE A 180 -5.10 19.39 -24.30
CA ILE A 180 -5.28 17.97 -24.68
C ILE A 180 -6.75 17.53 -24.59
N GLY A 181 -7.64 18.39 -24.10
CA GLY A 181 -9.08 18.10 -24.01
C GLY A 181 -9.40 16.90 -23.11
N ILE A 182 -10.25 16.01 -23.58
CA ILE A 182 -10.73 14.85 -22.86
C ILE A 182 -9.62 13.89 -22.40
N PHE A 183 -8.49 13.88 -23.10
CA PHE A 183 -7.33 13.04 -22.71
C PHE A 183 -6.61 13.54 -21.44
N SER A 184 -6.97 14.70 -20.92
CA SER A 184 -6.42 15.26 -19.68
C SER A 184 -7.26 14.92 -18.45
N GLU A 185 -8.33 14.16 -18.61
CA GLU A 185 -9.12 13.72 -17.46
C GLU A 185 -8.32 12.76 -16.58
N ASN A 186 -8.48 12.90 -15.25
CA ASN A 186 -7.71 12.15 -14.26
C ASN A 186 -7.80 10.63 -14.46
N SER A 187 -8.89 10.13 -15.03
CA SER A 187 -9.08 8.73 -15.39
C SER A 187 -8.15 8.26 -16.50
N VAL A 188 -7.75 9.13 -17.41
CA VAL A 188 -6.82 8.79 -18.50
C VAL A 188 -5.37 8.96 -18.06
N MET A 189 -5.07 9.98 -17.25
CA MET A 189 -3.73 10.24 -16.71
C MET A 189 -3.26 9.18 -15.71
N GLY A 190 -4.17 8.41 -15.13
CA GLY A 190 -3.83 7.28 -14.26
C GLY A 190 -3.36 6.02 -15.02
N PHE A 191 -3.42 6.02 -16.35
CA PHE A 191 -3.00 4.92 -17.22
C PHE A 191 -1.68 5.17 -17.97
N ILE A 192 -1.09 6.34 -17.84
CA ILE A 192 0.19 6.73 -18.41
C ILE A 192 1.24 6.75 -17.29
#